data_11efe079015f70dd583b07dfceb3c31d
#
_entry.id   11efe079015f70dd583b07dfceb3c31d
#
_cell.length_a   1.000
_cell.length_b   1.000
_cell.length_c   1.000
_cell.angle_alpha   90.00
_cell.angle_beta   90.00
_cell.angle_gamma   90.00
#
_symmetry.space_group_name_H-M   'P 1'
#
loop_
_entity.id
_entity.type
_entity.pdbx_description
1 polymer ?
#
loop_
_entity_poly.entity_id
_entity_poly.type
_entity_poly.pdbx_seq_one_letter_code
_entity_poly.pdbx_strand_id
1 'polypeptide(L)'
;MQIFLKIIPLLVLSNAVSSAIEPKSESSTHISEQGIQYSLKKSTDPIPNRIHVLRIDLASKKIKPKVVLGPDPDGDGPAEVALTDPRKLASDSSVLAFVNTNPWDSFPNDKGKKNRNWYPGQPVDIHGLAGTQGKMRSTTAPGNTSVWFDAQSGVHFGHGPEDKPEEGTTGFQLILSKGKLTVGEGGPRHPRTSIGTDEKGEILWLVVVDGRQKGYSEGMNMHELANVMKDLGCWSATNMDGGGSSVMGLIDKDGKMKIMNSPSGRFLGIVRIRPLPMILTITKNQK
;
A
#
# COMPACT_ATOMS: atom_id res chain seq x y z
N MET A 1 25.71 84.22 -7.16
CA MET A 1 26.31 82.92 -6.77
C MET A 1 25.16 82.07 -6.27
N GLN A 2 24.52 81.31 -7.17
CA GLN A 2 23.37 80.45 -6.88
C GLN A 2 23.82 79.08 -6.55
N ILE A 3 23.52 78.57 -5.36
CA ILE A 3 23.83 77.23 -4.90
C ILE A 3 22.66 76.32 -5.28
N PHE A 4 22.86 75.40 -6.20
CA PHE A 4 21.90 74.33 -6.53
C PHE A 4 21.98 73.19 -5.55
N LEU A 5 20.96 73.00 -4.75
CA LEU A 5 20.80 71.88 -3.85
C LEU A 5 20.25 70.67 -4.65
N LYS A 6 21.07 69.62 -4.82
CA LYS A 6 20.61 68.37 -5.47
C LYS A 6 19.90 67.53 -4.40
N ILE A 7 18.61 67.31 -4.59
CA ILE A 7 17.80 66.35 -3.84
C ILE A 7 18.02 64.95 -4.45
N ILE A 8 18.56 64.02 -3.65
CA ILE A 8 18.68 62.61 -4.03
C ILE A 8 17.43 61.92 -3.49
N PRO A 9 16.66 61.21 -4.33
CA PRO A 9 15.53 60.41 -3.83
C PRO A 9 16.00 59.16 -3.15
N LEU A 10 15.59 58.96 -1.90
CA LEU A 10 15.80 57.79 -1.09
C LEU A 10 14.87 56.64 -1.65
N LEU A 11 15.48 55.63 -2.26
CA LEU A 11 14.78 54.46 -2.73
C LEU A 11 14.50 53.54 -1.54
N VAL A 12 13.26 53.52 -1.04
CA VAL A 12 12.81 52.57 -0.03
C VAL A 12 12.55 51.24 -0.73
N LEU A 13 13.49 50.28 -0.57
CA LEU A 13 13.27 48.88 -0.91
C LEU A 13 12.32 48.26 0.15
N SER A 14 11.05 48.08 -0.21
CA SER A 14 10.15 47.26 0.55
C SER A 14 10.48 45.78 0.32
N ASN A 15 11.11 45.15 1.30
CA ASN A 15 11.25 43.71 1.37
C ASN A 15 9.87 43.10 1.62
N ALA A 16 9.19 42.67 0.56
CA ALA A 16 8.04 41.80 0.67
C ALA A 16 8.53 40.41 1.10
N VAL A 17 8.46 40.12 2.39
CA VAL A 17 8.62 38.76 2.91
C VAL A 17 7.40 37.97 2.44
N SER A 18 7.58 37.23 1.35
CA SER A 18 6.62 36.20 0.94
C SER A 18 6.67 35.09 2.00
N SER A 19 5.74 35.11 2.93
CA SER A 19 5.50 33.97 3.82
C SER A 19 4.92 32.85 2.95
N ALA A 20 5.76 31.93 2.51
CA ALA A 20 5.32 30.67 1.97
C ALA A 20 4.48 29.98 3.05
N ILE A 21 3.18 29.86 2.83
CA ILE A 21 2.28 29.07 3.66
C ILE A 21 2.71 27.61 3.44
N GLU A 22 3.46 27.05 4.39
CA GLU A 22 3.73 25.61 4.37
C GLU A 22 2.41 24.85 4.41
N PRO A 23 2.21 23.85 3.52
CA PRO A 23 0.97 23.08 3.52
C PRO A 23 0.82 22.40 4.87
N LYS A 24 -0.29 22.65 5.58
CA LYS A 24 -0.63 22.02 6.84
C LYS A 24 -0.79 20.51 6.63
N SER A 25 0.28 19.75 6.85
CA SER A 25 0.25 18.29 6.94
C SER A 25 -0.02 17.92 8.40
N GLU A 26 -1.26 17.49 8.68
CA GLU A 26 -1.57 16.87 9.98
C GLU A 26 -1.10 15.42 9.97
N SER A 27 -0.17 15.09 10.86
CA SER A 27 0.29 13.72 11.10
C SER A 27 -0.13 13.28 12.50
N SER A 28 -0.88 12.19 12.59
CA SER A 28 -1.13 11.51 13.87
C SER A 28 -0.39 10.17 13.87
N THR A 29 0.37 9.89 14.93
CA THR A 29 1.15 8.67 15.05
C THR A 29 0.65 7.84 16.23
N HIS A 30 0.38 6.56 15.97
CA HIS A 30 0.08 5.57 17.00
C HIS A 30 1.18 4.52 17.00
N ILE A 31 1.87 4.33 18.12
CA ILE A 31 2.96 3.36 18.27
C ILE A 31 2.39 2.10 18.94
N SER A 32 2.59 0.93 18.34
CA SER A 32 2.37 -0.35 19.00
C SER A 32 3.68 -0.81 19.67
N GLU A 33 3.58 -1.37 20.86
CA GLU A 33 4.73 -1.90 21.63
C GLU A 33 5.48 -3.04 20.91
N GLN A 34 4.96 -3.51 19.78
CA GLN A 34 5.43 -4.69 19.04
C GLN A 34 6.27 -4.38 17.80
N GLY A 35 6.75 -3.12 17.63
CA GLY A 35 7.56 -2.74 16.47
C GLY A 35 6.73 -2.34 15.25
N ILE A 36 5.42 -2.06 15.41
CA ILE A 36 4.56 -1.49 14.37
C ILE A 36 4.23 -0.05 14.75
N GLN A 37 4.44 0.87 13.83
CA GLN A 37 4.07 2.26 13.96
C GLN A 37 3.07 2.62 12.87
N TYR A 38 1.89 3.09 13.24
CA TYR A 38 0.89 3.61 12.32
C TYR A 38 0.93 5.13 12.32
N SER A 39 0.84 5.73 11.12
CA SER A 39 0.63 7.16 10.97
C SER A 39 -0.37 7.47 9.85
N LEU A 40 -1.13 8.54 10.03
CA LEU A 40 -2.03 9.10 9.02
C LEU A 40 -1.50 10.47 8.62
N LYS A 41 -1.09 10.61 7.34
CA LYS A 41 -0.73 11.90 6.74
C LYS A 41 -1.94 12.42 5.96
N LYS A 42 -2.33 13.64 6.21
CA LYS A 42 -3.43 14.33 5.52
C LYS A 42 -2.87 15.53 4.78
N SER A 43 -3.25 15.70 3.52
CA SER A 43 -3.05 16.93 2.77
C SER A 43 -4.40 17.45 2.26
N THR A 44 -4.54 18.76 2.15
CA THR A 44 -5.74 19.41 1.60
C THR A 44 -5.42 20.20 0.34
N ASP A 45 -4.18 20.59 0.16
CA ASP A 45 -3.69 21.42 -0.94
C ASP A 45 -2.45 20.76 -1.58
N PRO A 46 -2.30 20.77 -2.91
CA PRO A 46 -3.30 21.22 -3.92
C PRO A 46 -4.44 20.22 -4.11
N ILE A 47 -4.32 18.98 -3.65
CA ILE A 47 -5.30 17.91 -3.82
C ILE A 47 -5.45 17.15 -2.50
N PRO A 48 -6.69 17.01 -2.00
CA PRO A 48 -6.92 16.30 -0.75
C PRO A 48 -6.52 14.82 -0.86
N ASN A 49 -5.67 14.38 0.06
CA ASN A 49 -5.25 12.99 0.17
C ASN A 49 -5.15 12.55 1.63
N ARG A 50 -5.42 11.27 1.86
CA ARG A 50 -5.21 10.57 3.12
C ARG A 50 -4.31 9.37 2.87
N ILE A 51 -3.16 9.37 3.53
CA ILE A 51 -2.10 8.38 3.35
C ILE A 51 -1.92 7.66 4.68
N HIS A 52 -2.30 6.40 4.70
CA HIS A 52 -2.16 5.50 5.85
C HIS A 52 -0.84 4.76 5.71
N VAL A 53 0.02 4.86 6.71
CA VAL A 53 1.36 4.29 6.72
C VAL A 53 1.54 3.38 7.92
N LEU A 54 1.93 2.15 7.69
CA LEU A 54 2.49 1.24 8.69
C LEU A 54 3.99 1.14 8.46
N ARG A 55 4.77 1.53 9.46
CA ARG A 55 6.20 1.28 9.55
C ARG A 55 6.42 0.09 10.47
N ILE A 56 7.10 -0.92 9.97
CA ILE A 56 7.28 -2.22 10.61
C ILE A 56 8.77 -2.47 10.79
N ASP A 57 9.19 -2.65 12.01
CA ASP A 57 10.57 -2.94 12.39
C ASP A 57 10.81 -4.46 12.37
N LEU A 58 11.30 -4.98 11.24
CA LEU A 58 11.64 -6.38 11.07
C LEU A 58 12.92 -6.76 11.82
N ALA A 59 13.84 -5.81 12.03
CA ALA A 59 15.09 -6.06 12.79
C ALA A 59 14.82 -6.44 14.24
N SER A 60 13.68 -6.06 14.79
CA SER A 60 13.26 -6.44 16.15
C SER A 60 13.04 -7.94 16.32
N LYS A 61 12.79 -8.68 15.22
CA LYS A 61 12.45 -10.11 15.18
C LYS A 61 11.26 -10.52 16.06
N LYS A 62 10.48 -9.53 16.56
CA LYS A 62 9.25 -9.77 17.34
C LYS A 62 8.05 -10.07 16.46
N ILE A 63 8.12 -9.64 15.22
CA ILE A 63 7.06 -9.73 14.22
C ILE A 63 7.64 -10.18 12.89
N LYS A 64 6.79 -10.77 12.05
CA LYS A 64 7.16 -11.20 10.71
C LYS A 64 6.02 -10.99 9.71
N PRO A 65 6.34 -10.78 8.43
CA PRO A 65 5.35 -10.82 7.37
C PRO A 65 4.85 -12.25 7.17
N LYS A 66 3.57 -12.40 6.82
CA LYS A 66 2.95 -13.67 6.44
C LYS A 66 1.84 -13.41 5.44
N VAL A 67 1.82 -14.16 4.35
CA VAL A 67 0.74 -14.14 3.38
C VAL A 67 -0.40 -15.05 3.87
N VAL A 68 -1.64 -14.57 3.70
CA VAL A 68 -2.83 -15.35 3.96
C VAL A 68 -3.69 -15.36 2.69
N LEU A 69 -3.90 -16.54 2.14
CA LEU A 69 -4.71 -16.77 0.96
C LEU A 69 -6.15 -17.11 1.33
N GLY A 70 -7.08 -16.82 0.42
CA GLY A 70 -8.43 -17.35 0.49
C GLY A 70 -8.44 -18.88 0.42
N PRO A 71 -9.53 -19.53 0.83
CA PRO A 71 -9.67 -20.97 0.75
C PRO A 71 -9.66 -21.42 -0.71
N ASP A 72 -9.25 -22.65 -0.93
CA ASP A 72 -9.37 -23.33 -2.21
C ASP A 72 -10.84 -23.62 -2.51
N PRO A 73 -11.42 -23.15 -3.64
CA PRO A 73 -12.83 -23.34 -3.92
C PRO A 73 -13.18 -24.66 -4.62
N ASP A 74 -12.22 -25.30 -5.31
CA ASP A 74 -12.49 -26.38 -6.26
C ASP A 74 -11.43 -27.51 -6.28
N GLY A 75 -10.46 -27.51 -5.34
CA GLY A 75 -9.44 -28.54 -5.20
C GLY A 75 -8.51 -28.62 -6.40
N ASP A 76 -8.68 -29.64 -7.25
CA ASP A 76 -7.90 -29.81 -8.49
C ASP A 76 -8.44 -28.95 -9.66
N GLY A 77 -9.44 -28.12 -9.43
CA GLY A 77 -10.00 -27.19 -10.42
C GLY A 77 -9.06 -26.03 -10.75
N PRO A 78 -9.45 -25.20 -11.73
CA PRO A 78 -8.58 -24.12 -12.22
C PRO A 78 -8.48 -22.92 -11.28
N ALA A 79 -9.39 -22.77 -10.31
CA ALA A 79 -9.39 -21.62 -9.44
C ALA A 79 -8.34 -21.72 -8.34
N GLU A 80 -7.57 -20.68 -8.15
CA GLU A 80 -6.52 -20.70 -7.15
C GLU A 80 -7.07 -20.43 -5.75
N VAL A 81 -8.06 -19.52 -5.62
CA VAL A 81 -8.68 -19.17 -4.33
C VAL A 81 -10.11 -18.68 -4.50
N ALA A 82 -10.89 -18.73 -3.42
CA ALA A 82 -12.17 -18.04 -3.30
C ALA A 82 -11.98 -16.65 -2.63
N LEU A 83 -12.57 -15.60 -3.23
CA LEU A 83 -12.56 -14.26 -2.65
C LEU A 83 -13.15 -14.26 -1.23
N THR A 84 -12.43 -13.70 -0.29
CA THR A 84 -12.76 -13.71 1.13
C THR A 84 -12.71 -12.31 1.74
N ASP A 85 -13.60 -12.01 2.70
CA ASP A 85 -13.52 -10.77 3.47
C ASP A 85 -12.14 -10.67 4.14
N PRO A 86 -11.37 -9.59 3.92
CA PRO A 86 -10.02 -9.47 4.46
C PRO A 86 -9.96 -9.54 5.99
N ARG A 87 -11.05 -9.21 6.70
CA ARG A 87 -11.13 -9.37 8.15
C ARG A 87 -11.20 -10.84 8.58
N LYS A 88 -11.79 -11.70 7.72
CA LYS A 88 -11.77 -13.15 7.92
C LYS A 88 -10.41 -13.74 7.63
N LEU A 89 -9.72 -13.28 6.56
CA LEU A 89 -8.35 -13.68 6.29
C LEU A 89 -7.41 -13.29 7.45
N ALA A 90 -7.66 -12.16 8.10
CA ALA A 90 -6.88 -11.65 9.23
C ALA A 90 -7.40 -12.14 10.61
N SER A 91 -8.19 -13.21 10.68
CA SER A 91 -8.84 -13.64 11.92
C SER A 91 -7.94 -14.40 12.90
N ASP A 92 -6.74 -14.81 12.48
CA ASP A 92 -5.75 -15.44 13.36
C ASP A 92 -5.31 -14.45 14.45
N SER A 93 -5.30 -14.88 15.70
CA SER A 93 -4.97 -14.04 16.87
C SER A 93 -3.52 -13.54 16.89
N SER A 94 -2.64 -14.12 16.10
CA SER A 94 -1.27 -13.63 15.91
C SER A 94 -1.19 -12.43 14.97
N VAL A 95 -2.22 -12.17 14.14
CA VAL A 95 -2.23 -11.07 13.17
C VAL A 95 -2.40 -9.74 13.87
N LEU A 96 -1.47 -8.83 13.60
CA LEU A 96 -1.44 -7.47 14.15
C LEU A 96 -1.92 -6.42 13.15
N ALA A 97 -1.57 -6.62 11.87
CA ALA A 97 -1.92 -5.71 10.79
C ALA A 97 -2.00 -6.45 9.46
N PHE A 98 -2.66 -5.84 8.47
CA PHE A 98 -2.68 -6.34 7.09
C PHE A 98 -2.88 -5.26 6.05
N VAL A 99 -2.52 -5.58 4.79
CA VAL A 99 -2.91 -4.84 3.57
C VAL A 99 -3.28 -5.82 2.47
N ASN A 100 -4.07 -5.35 1.48
CA ASN A 100 -4.29 -6.08 0.24
C ASN A 100 -3.01 -6.16 -0.60
N THR A 101 -2.92 -7.15 -1.47
CA THR A 101 -1.72 -7.38 -2.30
C THR A 101 -2.05 -7.60 -3.77
N ASN A 102 -2.14 -8.85 -4.22
CA ASN A 102 -2.19 -9.22 -5.62
C ASN A 102 -3.46 -8.77 -6.35
N PRO A 103 -3.33 -8.39 -7.63
CA PRO A 103 -4.48 -8.34 -8.53
C PRO A 103 -4.96 -9.78 -8.87
N TRP A 104 -6.19 -9.87 -9.35
CA TRP A 104 -6.82 -11.13 -9.76
C TRP A 104 -7.83 -10.91 -10.88
N ASP A 105 -8.31 -11.99 -11.46
CA ASP A 105 -9.46 -11.95 -12.37
C ASP A 105 -10.39 -13.15 -12.13
N SER A 106 -11.62 -13.01 -12.59
CA SER A 106 -12.62 -14.09 -12.58
C SER A 106 -12.53 -14.92 -13.84
N PHE A 107 -12.98 -16.16 -13.74
CA PHE A 107 -13.12 -17.03 -14.89
C PHE A 107 -14.26 -16.56 -15.82
N PRO A 108 -14.13 -16.72 -17.14
CA PRO A 108 -15.22 -16.44 -18.05
C PRO A 108 -16.32 -17.51 -17.92
N ASN A 109 -17.56 -17.10 -18.10
CA ASN A 109 -18.67 -18.03 -18.28
C ASN A 109 -18.67 -18.63 -19.72
N ASP A 110 -19.63 -19.49 -20.03
CA ASP A 110 -19.79 -20.17 -21.36
C ASP A 110 -19.85 -19.19 -22.53
N LYS A 111 -20.20 -17.93 -22.30
CA LYS A 111 -20.22 -16.84 -23.29
C LYS A 111 -18.94 -15.98 -23.28
N GLY A 112 -17.91 -16.43 -22.62
CA GLY A 112 -16.62 -15.69 -22.48
C GLY A 112 -16.67 -14.45 -21.61
N LYS A 113 -17.78 -14.18 -20.88
CA LYS A 113 -17.94 -12.98 -20.06
C LYS A 113 -17.46 -13.24 -18.64
N LYS A 114 -16.55 -12.38 -18.17
CA LYS A 114 -16.04 -12.38 -16.80
C LYS A 114 -16.97 -11.62 -15.83
N ASN A 115 -17.22 -12.21 -14.64
CA ASN A 115 -18.01 -11.56 -13.59
C ASN A 115 -17.07 -10.76 -12.66
N ARG A 116 -17.14 -9.45 -12.73
CA ARG A 116 -16.31 -8.52 -11.92
C ARG A 116 -17.11 -7.84 -10.80
N ASN A 117 -18.19 -8.48 -10.32
CA ASN A 117 -18.96 -7.95 -9.19
C ASN A 117 -18.31 -8.21 -7.82
N TRP A 118 -17.29 -9.05 -7.76
CA TRP A 118 -16.46 -9.33 -6.58
C TRP A 118 -17.28 -9.63 -5.32
N TYR A 119 -17.75 -10.86 -5.19
CA TYR A 119 -18.53 -11.34 -4.04
C TYR A 119 -17.75 -12.39 -3.23
N PRO A 120 -18.04 -12.53 -1.91
CA PRO A 120 -17.41 -13.58 -1.11
C PRO A 120 -17.71 -15.00 -1.67
N GLY A 121 -16.69 -15.85 -1.70
CA GLY A 121 -16.79 -17.19 -2.28
C GLY A 121 -16.58 -17.26 -3.79
N GLN A 122 -16.42 -16.12 -4.48
CA GLN A 122 -16.16 -16.13 -5.92
C GLN A 122 -14.80 -16.78 -6.22
N PRO A 123 -14.76 -17.85 -7.07
CA PRO A 123 -13.51 -18.42 -7.52
C PRO A 123 -12.76 -17.45 -8.45
N VAL A 124 -11.46 -17.32 -8.25
CA VAL A 124 -10.61 -16.40 -9.01
C VAL A 124 -9.23 -16.98 -9.25
N ASP A 125 -8.59 -16.43 -10.29
CA ASP A 125 -7.21 -16.64 -10.67
C ASP A 125 -6.36 -15.47 -10.16
N ILE A 126 -5.29 -15.73 -9.40
CA ILE A 126 -4.41 -14.71 -8.84
C ILE A 126 -3.36 -14.33 -9.88
N HIS A 127 -3.14 -13.04 -10.09
CA HIS A 127 -2.09 -12.63 -10.98
C HIS A 127 -0.74 -12.57 -10.25
N GLY A 128 0.21 -13.37 -10.72
CA GLY A 128 1.60 -13.39 -10.27
C GLY A 128 1.83 -14.25 -9.02
N LEU A 129 3.05 -14.21 -8.52
CA LEU A 129 3.50 -15.00 -7.37
C LEU A 129 2.57 -14.82 -6.18
N ALA A 130 2.06 -15.92 -5.66
CA ALA A 130 1.22 -15.96 -4.47
C ALA A 130 1.47 -17.25 -3.69
N GLY A 131 1.84 -17.13 -2.42
CA GLY A 131 2.10 -18.30 -1.59
C GLY A 131 2.50 -17.96 -0.16
N THR A 132 2.50 -18.98 0.68
CA THR A 132 2.81 -18.88 2.10
C THR A 132 3.50 -20.15 2.60
N GLN A 133 4.40 -20.03 3.55
CA GLN A 133 5.11 -21.14 4.17
C GLN A 133 5.79 -22.08 3.14
N GLY A 134 6.46 -21.51 2.14
CA GLY A 134 7.12 -22.24 1.08
C GLY A 134 6.17 -22.93 0.07
N LYS A 135 4.86 -22.77 0.22
CA LYS A 135 3.86 -23.35 -0.69
C LYS A 135 3.29 -22.27 -1.60
N MET A 136 3.67 -22.32 -2.86
CA MET A 136 3.16 -21.38 -3.87
C MET A 136 1.86 -21.88 -4.47
N ARG A 137 0.83 -21.02 -4.46
CA ARG A 137 -0.46 -21.26 -5.07
C ARG A 137 -0.50 -20.74 -6.51
N SER A 138 0.19 -19.63 -6.77
CA SER A 138 0.34 -19.03 -8.08
C SER A 138 1.81 -18.68 -8.34
N THR A 139 2.19 -18.63 -9.61
CA THR A 139 3.56 -18.38 -10.06
C THR A 139 3.74 -16.95 -10.56
N THR A 140 5.00 -16.56 -10.81
CA THR A 140 5.32 -15.23 -11.32
C THR A 140 4.63 -14.94 -12.66
N ALA A 141 4.20 -13.68 -12.85
CA ALA A 141 3.62 -13.20 -14.09
C ALA A 141 4.57 -12.23 -14.81
N PRO A 142 4.78 -12.37 -16.12
CA PRO A 142 5.61 -11.44 -16.89
C PRO A 142 5.11 -10.00 -16.76
N GLY A 143 6.04 -9.06 -16.59
CA GLY A 143 5.76 -7.63 -16.49
C GLY A 143 5.28 -7.14 -15.11
N ASN A 144 4.99 -8.05 -14.20
CA ASN A 144 4.63 -7.72 -12.82
C ASN A 144 5.87 -7.74 -11.91
N THR A 145 5.76 -7.07 -10.76
CA THR A 145 6.81 -7.06 -9.75
C THR A 145 6.36 -7.86 -8.54
N SER A 146 7.08 -8.93 -8.25
CA SER A 146 6.89 -9.73 -7.04
C SER A 146 7.59 -9.08 -5.85
N VAL A 147 7.01 -9.26 -4.67
CA VAL A 147 7.61 -9.03 -3.37
C VAL A 147 7.58 -10.34 -2.62
N TRP A 148 8.73 -10.79 -2.15
CA TRP A 148 8.78 -12.04 -1.40
C TRP A 148 9.67 -11.91 -0.17
N PHE A 149 9.45 -12.82 0.75
CA PHE A 149 10.17 -12.89 2.00
C PHE A 149 10.83 -14.27 2.09
N ASP A 150 12.10 -14.29 2.48
CA ASP A 150 12.81 -15.51 2.79
C ASP A 150 12.49 -16.03 4.21
N ALA A 151 13.03 -17.18 4.58
CA ALA A 151 12.81 -17.79 5.89
C ALA A 151 13.28 -16.92 7.07
N GLN A 152 14.19 -15.97 6.83
CA GLN A 152 14.67 -15.00 7.81
C GLN A 152 13.87 -13.70 7.81
N SER A 153 12.80 -13.62 7.00
CA SER A 153 11.97 -12.43 6.76
C SER A 153 12.70 -11.29 6.01
N GLY A 154 13.79 -11.61 5.30
CA GLY A 154 14.42 -10.70 4.36
C GLY A 154 13.46 -10.34 3.22
N VAL A 155 13.41 -9.06 2.86
CA VAL A 155 12.46 -8.51 1.88
C VAL A 155 13.13 -8.35 0.52
N HIS A 156 12.54 -8.94 -0.51
CA HIS A 156 13.06 -8.96 -1.86
C HIS A 156 12.05 -8.42 -2.87
N PHE A 157 12.54 -7.78 -3.94
CA PHE A 157 11.74 -7.21 -5.01
C PHE A 157 12.30 -7.60 -6.38
N GLY A 158 11.43 -7.96 -7.33
CA GLY A 158 11.82 -8.30 -8.68
C GLY A 158 10.76 -9.09 -9.44
N HIS A 159 11.19 -9.83 -10.44
CA HIS A 159 10.28 -10.72 -11.17
C HIS A 159 9.82 -11.90 -10.32
N GLY A 160 10.69 -12.42 -9.48
CA GLY A 160 10.44 -13.51 -8.56
C GLY A 160 11.75 -14.14 -8.09
N PRO A 161 11.69 -14.98 -7.06
CA PRO A 161 12.85 -15.69 -6.55
C PRO A 161 13.31 -16.82 -7.49
N GLU A 162 14.58 -17.14 -7.46
CA GLU A 162 15.14 -18.36 -8.09
C GLU A 162 14.72 -19.61 -7.31
N ASP A 163 14.71 -19.51 -5.98
CA ASP A 163 14.24 -20.53 -5.06
C ASP A 163 12.82 -20.22 -4.55
N LYS A 164 12.16 -21.23 -3.97
CA LYS A 164 10.84 -21.04 -3.37
C LYS A 164 10.94 -20.12 -2.16
N PRO A 165 10.23 -18.96 -2.16
CA PRO A 165 10.22 -18.07 -1.02
C PRO A 165 9.36 -18.64 0.10
N GLU A 166 9.57 -18.17 1.33
CA GLU A 166 8.70 -18.49 2.46
C GLU A 166 7.32 -17.87 2.26
N GLU A 167 7.28 -16.58 1.89
CA GLU A 167 6.06 -15.84 1.61
C GLU A 167 6.20 -15.10 0.28
N GLY A 168 5.18 -15.12 -0.56
CA GLY A 168 5.21 -14.51 -1.89
C GLY A 168 3.95 -13.72 -2.22
N THR A 169 4.13 -12.55 -2.82
CA THR A 169 3.04 -11.67 -3.29
C THR A 169 3.49 -10.88 -4.52
N THR A 170 2.55 -10.33 -5.29
CA THR A 170 2.84 -9.60 -6.52
C THR A 170 2.02 -8.32 -6.63
N GLY A 171 2.69 -7.26 -7.07
CA GLY A 171 2.07 -6.01 -7.49
C GLY A 171 2.14 -5.83 -9.01
N PHE A 172 1.72 -4.66 -9.48
CA PHE A 172 1.74 -4.35 -10.91
C PHE A 172 3.13 -3.96 -11.40
N GLN A 173 3.82 -3.06 -10.66
CA GLN A 173 5.12 -2.57 -11.09
C GLN A 173 5.94 -2.01 -9.95
N LEU A 174 7.24 -2.09 -10.09
CA LEU A 174 8.20 -1.40 -9.25
C LEU A 174 8.08 0.11 -9.51
N ILE A 175 7.90 0.90 -8.45
CA ILE A 175 7.77 2.36 -8.52
C ILE A 175 9.01 3.08 -7.97
N LEU A 176 9.80 2.37 -7.15
CA LEU A 176 11.06 2.85 -6.62
C LEU A 176 12.08 1.71 -6.61
N SER A 177 13.27 1.94 -7.15
CA SER A 177 14.38 0.99 -7.16
C SER A 177 15.68 1.69 -6.78
N LYS A 178 16.38 1.16 -5.78
CA LYS A 178 17.64 1.72 -5.28
C LYS A 178 17.56 3.22 -5.01
N GLY A 179 16.46 3.66 -4.36
CA GLY A 179 16.19 5.06 -4.03
C GLY A 179 15.83 5.96 -5.23
N LYS A 180 15.69 5.40 -6.44
CA LYS A 180 15.34 6.13 -7.67
C LYS A 180 13.94 5.78 -8.14
N LEU A 181 13.15 6.79 -8.53
CA LEU A 181 11.85 6.57 -9.15
C LEU A 181 12.01 5.82 -10.49
N THR A 182 11.13 4.84 -10.71
CA THR A 182 11.08 4.04 -11.95
C THR A 182 9.86 4.38 -12.81
N VAL A 183 9.09 5.37 -12.38
CA VAL A 183 7.84 5.82 -13.01
C VAL A 183 7.94 7.30 -13.37
N GLY A 184 7.35 7.66 -14.52
CA GLY A 184 7.25 9.03 -14.99
C GLY A 184 6.15 9.82 -14.30
N GLU A 185 6.13 11.12 -14.52
CA GLU A 185 5.10 12.04 -14.03
C GLU A 185 3.74 11.81 -14.69
N GLY A 186 2.67 12.23 -13.98
CA GLY A 186 1.30 12.21 -14.49
C GLY A 186 0.60 10.86 -14.33
N GLY A 187 -0.49 10.69 -15.08
CA GLY A 187 -1.34 9.50 -15.02
C GLY A 187 -2.54 9.63 -14.07
N PRO A 188 -3.45 8.63 -14.11
CA PRO A 188 -4.71 8.70 -13.37
C PRO A 188 -4.52 8.52 -11.87
N ARG A 189 -5.31 9.27 -11.09
CA ARG A 189 -5.36 9.18 -9.63
C ARG A 189 -6.32 8.09 -9.20
N HIS A 190 -5.85 7.22 -8.32
CA HIS A 190 -6.62 6.12 -7.77
C HIS A 190 -6.29 5.90 -6.29
N PRO A 191 -7.15 5.20 -5.52
CA PRO A 191 -6.72 4.56 -4.28
C PRO A 191 -5.53 3.66 -4.60
N ARG A 192 -4.51 3.64 -3.73
CA ARG A 192 -3.26 2.89 -3.95
C ARG A 192 -2.92 2.04 -2.74
N THR A 193 -2.23 0.95 -2.99
CA THR A 193 -1.53 0.18 -1.98
C THR A 193 -0.09 -0.01 -2.43
N SER A 194 0.86 0.17 -1.54
CA SER A 194 2.28 -0.01 -1.83
C SER A 194 2.99 -0.74 -0.69
N ILE A 195 3.97 -1.55 -1.07
CA ILE A 195 4.91 -2.20 -0.17
C ILE A 195 6.30 -1.69 -0.51
N GLY A 196 7.09 -1.32 0.51
CA GLY A 196 8.46 -0.86 0.32
C GLY A 196 9.36 -1.25 1.49
N THR A 197 10.67 -1.24 1.27
CA THR A 197 11.68 -1.52 2.29
C THR A 197 12.84 -0.54 2.18
N ASP A 198 13.57 -0.34 3.28
CA ASP A 198 14.86 0.36 3.28
C ASP A 198 15.96 -0.45 2.58
N GLU A 199 17.16 0.11 2.46
CA GLU A 199 18.28 -0.54 1.78
C GLU A 199 18.71 -1.85 2.46
N LYS A 200 18.56 -1.94 3.78
CA LYS A 200 18.96 -3.10 4.56
C LYS A 200 17.89 -4.19 4.67
N GLY A 201 16.64 -3.89 4.27
CA GLY A 201 15.51 -4.81 4.48
C GLY A 201 15.06 -4.91 5.94
N GLU A 202 15.48 -3.97 6.79
CA GLU A 202 15.16 -3.96 8.23
C GLU A 202 13.81 -3.33 8.53
N ILE A 203 13.38 -2.39 7.69
CA ILE A 203 12.12 -1.69 7.83
C ILE A 203 11.22 -2.01 6.64
N LEU A 204 10.01 -2.46 6.92
CA LEU A 204 8.98 -2.66 5.92
C LEU A 204 7.92 -1.54 6.05
N TRP A 205 7.61 -0.88 4.96
CA TRP A 205 6.49 0.05 4.88
C TRP A 205 5.34 -0.56 4.10
N LEU A 206 4.15 -0.52 4.71
CA LEU A 206 2.88 -0.81 4.06
C LEU A 206 2.10 0.50 3.99
N VAL A 207 1.77 0.93 2.77
CA VAL A 207 1.12 2.22 2.54
C VAL A 207 -0.19 2.01 1.80
N VAL A 208 -1.26 2.63 2.31
CA VAL A 208 -2.55 2.70 1.62
C VAL A 208 -2.94 4.16 1.48
N VAL A 209 -3.25 4.58 0.25
CA VAL A 209 -3.78 5.90 -0.06
C VAL A 209 -5.26 5.76 -0.38
N ASP A 210 -6.12 6.45 0.37
CA ASP A 210 -7.53 6.57 0.02
C ASP A 210 -7.70 7.32 -1.31
N GLY A 211 -8.80 7.09 -2.00
CA GLY A 211 -9.03 7.77 -3.27
C GLY A 211 -10.44 7.61 -3.80
N ARG A 212 -10.74 8.26 -4.95
CA ARG A 212 -12.06 8.29 -5.58
C ARG A 212 -13.16 8.85 -4.66
N GLN A 213 -12.79 9.73 -3.72
CA GLN A 213 -13.68 10.36 -2.74
C GLN A 213 -13.42 11.87 -2.76
N LYS A 214 -14.17 12.57 -3.64
CA LYS A 214 -14.03 14.01 -3.87
C LYS A 214 -14.08 14.79 -2.56
N GLY A 215 -13.12 15.70 -2.35
CA GLY A 215 -13.02 16.54 -1.16
C GLY A 215 -12.53 15.83 0.10
N TYR A 216 -12.44 14.48 0.09
CA TYR A 216 -11.91 13.70 1.20
C TYR A 216 -10.51 13.13 0.90
N SER A 217 -10.38 12.39 -0.19
CA SER A 217 -9.14 11.86 -0.71
C SER A 217 -9.32 11.46 -2.17
N GLU A 218 -8.60 12.09 -3.07
CA GLU A 218 -8.75 11.86 -4.51
C GLU A 218 -7.90 10.69 -5.00
N GLY A 219 -6.90 10.30 -4.20
CA GLY A 219 -5.94 9.27 -4.53
C GLY A 219 -4.68 9.85 -5.20
N MET A 220 -3.82 8.97 -5.67
CA MET A 220 -2.51 9.33 -6.25
C MET A 220 -2.29 8.65 -7.60
N ASN A 221 -1.52 9.31 -8.47
CA ASN A 221 -0.86 8.65 -9.59
C ASN A 221 0.39 7.89 -9.11
N MET A 222 1.07 7.17 -10.02
CA MET A 222 2.23 6.35 -9.67
C MET A 222 3.44 7.18 -9.22
N HIS A 223 3.66 8.32 -9.86
CA HIS A 223 4.77 9.21 -9.53
C HIS A 223 4.63 9.80 -8.12
N GLU A 224 3.42 10.26 -7.77
CA GLU A 224 3.13 10.77 -6.42
C GLU A 224 3.29 9.69 -5.35
N LEU A 225 2.82 8.47 -5.63
CA LEU A 225 3.01 7.32 -4.73
C LEU A 225 4.50 6.99 -4.56
N ALA A 226 5.28 7.01 -5.64
CA ALA A 226 6.72 6.76 -5.58
C ALA A 226 7.47 7.82 -4.75
N ASN A 227 7.09 9.10 -4.86
CA ASN A 227 7.63 10.16 -4.02
C ASN A 227 7.28 9.93 -2.54
N VAL A 228 6.04 9.57 -2.22
CA VAL A 228 5.65 9.22 -0.85
C VAL A 228 6.53 8.08 -0.29
N MET A 229 6.75 7.01 -1.07
CA MET A 229 7.60 5.90 -0.63
C MET A 229 9.06 6.33 -0.43
N LYS A 230 9.59 7.16 -1.33
CA LYS A 230 10.93 7.73 -1.21
C LYS A 230 11.08 8.60 0.04
N ASP A 231 10.11 9.48 0.31
CA ASP A 231 10.10 10.37 1.48
C ASP A 231 9.98 9.61 2.80
N LEU A 232 9.40 8.41 2.79
CA LEU A 232 9.38 7.49 3.93
C LEU A 232 10.73 6.81 4.17
N GLY A 233 11.69 6.92 3.23
CA GLY A 233 13.00 6.29 3.31
C GLY A 233 13.08 4.92 2.63
N CYS A 234 12.14 4.57 1.76
CA CYS A 234 12.22 3.33 1.01
C CYS A 234 13.37 3.35 0.00
N TRP A 235 14.07 2.24 -0.08
CA TRP A 235 15.06 1.93 -1.11
C TRP A 235 14.42 1.28 -2.33
N SER A 236 13.48 0.37 -2.08
CA SER A 236 12.66 -0.27 -3.11
C SER A 236 11.18 -0.23 -2.70
N ALA A 237 10.29 -0.05 -3.68
CA ALA A 237 8.84 -0.09 -3.46
C ALA A 237 8.09 -0.51 -4.72
N THR A 238 7.00 -1.25 -4.55
CA THR A 238 6.10 -1.65 -5.62
C THR A 238 4.67 -1.19 -5.36
N ASN A 239 3.93 -0.89 -6.44
CA ASN A 239 2.49 -0.64 -6.39
C ASN A 239 1.75 -1.96 -6.49
N MET A 240 0.95 -2.27 -5.48
CA MET A 240 0.09 -3.45 -5.39
C MET A 240 -1.26 -3.22 -6.08
N ASP A 241 -2.20 -4.14 -5.95
CA ASP A 241 -3.57 -3.88 -6.41
C ASP A 241 -4.16 -2.68 -5.65
N GLY A 242 -4.86 -1.87 -6.39
CA GLY A 242 -5.38 -0.58 -5.92
C GLY A 242 -6.89 -0.46 -6.06
N GLY A 243 -7.35 0.79 -6.15
CA GLY A 243 -8.76 1.07 -6.37
C GLY A 243 -9.66 0.55 -5.24
N GLY A 244 -10.68 -0.24 -5.60
CA GLY A 244 -11.62 -0.79 -4.62
C GLY A 244 -11.02 -1.86 -3.69
N SER A 245 -9.83 -2.37 -4.02
CA SER A 245 -9.13 -3.37 -3.21
C SER A 245 -8.29 -2.76 -2.09
N SER A 246 -7.92 -1.46 -2.21
CA SER A 246 -7.06 -0.78 -1.22
C SER A 246 -7.67 -0.82 0.17
N VAL A 247 -7.06 -1.61 1.06
CA VAL A 247 -7.51 -1.78 2.44
C VAL A 247 -6.32 -2.03 3.36
N MET A 248 -6.37 -1.43 4.54
CA MET A 248 -5.41 -1.61 5.63
C MET A 248 -6.15 -1.92 6.93
N GLY A 249 -5.74 -2.97 7.62
CA GLY A 249 -6.20 -3.32 8.96
C GLY A 249 -5.09 -3.22 9.98
N LEU A 250 -5.46 -2.86 11.20
CA LEU A 250 -4.56 -2.83 12.36
C LEU A 250 -5.38 -3.21 13.60
N ILE A 251 -4.81 -4.00 14.50
CA ILE A 251 -5.45 -4.28 15.78
C ILE A 251 -5.47 -3.02 16.65
N ASP A 252 -6.58 -2.80 17.35
CA ASP A 252 -6.65 -1.75 18.35
C ASP A 252 -6.08 -2.22 19.71
N LYS A 253 -6.13 -1.35 20.70
CA LYS A 253 -5.70 -1.65 22.08
C LYS A 253 -6.46 -2.81 22.74
N ASP A 254 -7.66 -3.11 22.26
CA ASP A 254 -8.52 -4.19 22.75
C ASP A 254 -8.30 -5.50 21.97
N GLY A 255 -7.31 -5.53 21.05
CA GLY A 255 -6.99 -6.68 20.20
C GLY A 255 -7.98 -6.91 19.06
N LYS A 256 -8.84 -5.95 18.75
CA LYS A 256 -9.82 -6.06 17.67
C LYS A 256 -9.25 -5.48 16.38
N MET A 257 -9.39 -6.23 15.29
CA MET A 257 -8.99 -5.76 13.94
C MET A 257 -9.89 -4.62 13.48
N LYS A 258 -9.31 -3.46 13.19
CA LYS A 258 -9.98 -2.27 12.63
C LYS A 258 -9.45 -1.94 11.26
N ILE A 259 -10.36 -1.54 10.37
CA ILE A 259 -9.99 -0.97 9.06
C ILE A 259 -9.59 0.48 9.28
N MET A 260 -8.36 0.82 8.90
CA MET A 260 -7.74 2.10 9.17
C MET A 260 -8.04 3.14 8.10
N ASN A 261 -8.23 2.71 6.86
CA ASN A 261 -8.51 3.58 5.71
C ASN A 261 -10.00 3.63 5.36
N SER A 262 -10.39 4.44 4.38
CA SER A 262 -11.73 4.51 3.82
C SER A 262 -11.78 3.85 2.43
N PRO A 263 -12.05 2.53 2.32
CA PRO A 263 -12.16 1.87 1.03
C PRO A 263 -13.14 2.57 0.10
N SER A 264 -12.81 2.67 -1.19
CA SER A 264 -13.61 3.44 -2.16
C SER A 264 -14.91 2.76 -2.58
N GLY A 265 -15.08 1.46 -2.29
CA GLY A 265 -16.30 0.73 -2.58
C GLY A 265 -17.48 1.27 -1.77
N ARG A 266 -18.62 1.48 -2.44
CA ARG A 266 -19.87 1.94 -1.82
C ARG A 266 -21.04 1.10 -2.31
N PHE A 267 -21.97 0.83 -1.41
CA PHE A 267 -23.28 0.27 -1.74
C PHE A 267 -24.33 1.06 -0.96
N LEU A 268 -25.25 1.71 -1.64
CA LEU A 268 -26.25 2.62 -1.04
C LEU A 268 -25.61 3.65 -0.07
N GLY A 269 -24.44 4.21 -0.45
CA GLY A 269 -23.71 5.18 0.38
C GLY A 269 -22.85 4.57 1.51
N ILE A 270 -23.05 3.29 1.85
CA ILE A 270 -22.31 2.59 2.90
C ILE A 270 -20.99 2.06 2.35
N VAL A 271 -19.91 2.20 3.13
CA VAL A 271 -18.59 1.64 2.77
C VAL A 271 -18.70 0.12 2.65
N ARG A 272 -18.32 -0.39 1.48
CA ARG A 272 -18.20 -1.82 1.22
C ARG A 272 -16.74 -2.20 1.05
N ILE A 273 -16.26 -3.07 1.91
CA ILE A 273 -14.94 -3.68 1.77
C ILE A 273 -15.05 -4.77 0.70
N ARG A 274 -14.18 -4.70 -0.30
CA ARG A 274 -14.11 -5.72 -1.36
C ARG A 274 -13.55 -7.01 -0.79
N PRO A 275 -14.13 -8.18 -1.06
CA PRO A 275 -13.48 -9.46 -0.75
C PRO A 275 -12.22 -9.60 -1.62
N LEU A 276 -11.18 -10.21 -1.07
CA LEU A 276 -9.85 -10.31 -1.65
C LEU A 276 -9.41 -11.75 -1.82
N PRO A 277 -8.52 -12.06 -2.76
CA PRO A 277 -7.93 -13.38 -2.92
C PRO A 277 -6.94 -13.70 -1.80
N MET A 278 -6.24 -12.69 -1.32
CA MET A 278 -5.18 -12.79 -0.32
C MET A 278 -4.85 -11.44 0.29
N ILE A 279 -4.12 -11.48 1.41
CA ILE A 279 -3.57 -10.32 2.10
C ILE A 279 -2.13 -10.59 2.55
N LEU A 280 -1.34 -9.54 2.70
CA LEU A 280 -0.10 -9.59 3.47
C LEU A 280 -0.40 -9.16 4.89
N THR A 281 -0.13 -10.03 5.85
CA THR A 281 -0.28 -9.77 7.29
C THR A 281 1.07 -9.54 7.94
N ILE A 282 1.05 -8.83 9.06
CA ILE A 282 2.15 -8.75 10.02
C ILE A 282 1.70 -9.51 11.26
N THR A 283 2.43 -10.57 11.59
CA THR A 283 2.10 -11.47 12.69
C THR A 283 3.13 -11.40 13.82
N LYS A 284 2.72 -11.73 15.02
CA LYS A 284 3.65 -11.98 16.12
C LYS A 284 4.56 -13.15 15.76
N ASN A 285 5.85 -13.00 15.99
CA ASN A 285 6.76 -14.14 15.89
C ASN A 285 6.51 -15.03 17.11
N GLN A 286 6.04 -16.25 16.88
CA GLN A 286 5.90 -17.22 17.97
C GLN A 286 7.31 -17.63 18.40
N LYS A 287 7.58 -17.52 19.70
CA LYS A 287 8.82 -18.00 20.30
C LYS A 287 8.90 -19.52 20.26
#